data_345243c6a506de7878aebc1966b60777
#
_entry.id   345243c6a506de7878aebc1966b60777
#
_cell.length_a   1.000
_cell.length_b   1.000
_cell.length_c   1.000
_cell.angle_alpha   90.00
_cell.angle_beta   90.00
_cell.angle_gamma   90.00
#
_symmetry.space_group_name_H-M   'P 1'
#
loop_
_entity.id
_entity.type
_entity.pdbx_description
1 polymer ?
#
loop_
_entity_poly.entity_id
_entity_poly.type
_entity_poly.pdbx_seq_one_letter_code
_entity_poly.pdbx_strand_id
1 'polypeptide(L)'
;MPIEKRWVVKPQGDPATAAMLAAALRISPVLANLLVQRGIDTVEKAEKFFKPSLADLHDPFLMKDMEKAVERVERAVRDHEKIMVYGDYDVDGCTAVALVYKFLRQIGHKNLMFYIPDRYTEGYGISIKGIDLAARKGVGLIIALDCGIKATEKVVYAKTKGVDFIICDHHLPAEEIPKAVAVLDPKRVDCSYPFDELSGCGVGFKLVQAYAQKNRMPFEQILPLLDLLVVSIASDIVPLVGENRILAYFGLKNLNREPSKGLLSIIKICGLDKHNITIDDIVFKIGPRINAAGRMRMDENDENASPSGGHAAVELLIEGNESIAEEFGSVIDAYNQDRKSIDRSVTQEAHDYIEGNPEMKALKSTVIYNPRWMKGIVGIVASRLIETYYRPTVVLTMSNGFVTGSARSVPGFDLYQAVESCSDLLENFGGHMYAAGLTMRPENVGEFTRRFNAYVEENIDPQMLVPQVDIDSELLFSDITPAFRKDLNRFQPFGPGNTAPVFATCGVSNHGDAKLVGMECEHLRMDLMQRQKPNTKIQAIAFQQPTHYEWVRSGRPIDVCYQIVENHYRGTVTTQLRIKDIKPVLNR
;
A
#
# COMPACT_ATOMS: atom_id res chain seq x y z
N MET A 1 14.05 -12.18 -23.29
CA MET A 1 15.19 -12.31 -22.34
C MET A 1 14.79 -11.51 -21.09
N PRO A 2 15.13 -11.94 -19.88
CA PRO A 2 14.87 -11.13 -18.71
C PRO A 2 15.59 -9.78 -18.85
N ILE A 3 14.94 -8.71 -18.40
CA ILE A 3 15.52 -7.37 -18.44
C ILE A 3 16.71 -7.35 -17.48
N GLU A 4 17.90 -6.99 -17.99
CA GLU A 4 19.10 -6.87 -17.15
C GLU A 4 18.91 -5.73 -16.16
N LYS A 5 19.17 -5.99 -14.86
CA LYS A 5 19.03 -4.99 -13.81
C LYS A 5 20.37 -4.31 -13.51
N ARG A 6 20.32 -3.00 -13.28
CA ARG A 6 21.47 -2.24 -12.81
C ARG A 6 21.55 -2.33 -11.29
N TRP A 7 22.70 -2.75 -10.76
CA TRP A 7 22.96 -2.73 -9.34
C TRP A 7 23.62 -1.41 -8.94
N VAL A 8 23.08 -0.75 -7.94
CA VAL A 8 23.59 0.50 -7.42
C VAL A 8 23.77 0.38 -5.92
N VAL A 9 25.02 0.49 -5.46
CA VAL A 9 25.30 0.55 -4.03
C VAL A 9 24.94 1.96 -3.54
N LYS A 10 24.05 2.03 -2.57
CA LYS A 10 23.66 3.32 -1.96
C LYS A 10 24.85 4.01 -1.32
N PRO A 11 24.88 5.35 -1.29
CA PRO A 11 25.86 6.08 -0.52
C PRO A 11 25.89 5.55 0.93
N GLN A 12 27.10 5.28 1.41
CA GLN A 12 27.28 4.87 2.80
C GLN A 12 27.11 6.07 3.74
N GLY A 13 26.59 5.81 4.93
CA GLY A 13 26.47 6.85 5.96
C GLY A 13 27.84 7.33 6.46
N ASP A 14 27.83 8.43 7.24
CA ASP A 14 29.05 8.92 7.87
C ASP A 14 29.74 7.83 8.72
N PRO A 15 30.98 7.46 8.40
CA PRO A 15 31.67 6.36 9.08
C PRO A 15 31.86 6.57 10.59
N ALA A 16 32.07 7.81 11.04
CA ALA A 16 32.25 8.12 12.44
C ALA A 16 30.95 7.91 13.23
N THR A 17 29.84 8.40 12.68
CA THR A 17 28.51 8.20 13.25
C THR A 17 28.13 6.71 13.28
N ALA A 18 28.39 5.97 12.20
CA ALA A 18 28.14 4.53 12.14
C ALA A 18 28.97 3.77 13.19
N ALA A 19 30.26 4.10 13.36
CA ALA A 19 31.12 3.50 14.37
C ALA A 19 30.65 3.82 15.79
N MET A 20 30.24 5.04 16.07
CA MET A 20 29.69 5.47 17.35
C MET A 20 28.41 4.68 17.69
N LEU A 21 27.46 4.57 16.74
CA LEU A 21 26.22 3.81 16.93
C LEU A 21 26.50 2.31 17.12
N ALA A 22 27.43 1.72 16.33
CA ALA A 22 27.82 0.32 16.47
C ALA A 22 28.32 -0.01 17.87
N ALA A 23 29.20 0.86 18.41
CA ALA A 23 29.76 0.69 19.75
C ALA A 23 28.70 0.88 20.86
N ALA A 24 27.92 1.95 20.79
CA ALA A 24 26.91 2.27 21.80
C ALA A 24 25.79 1.23 21.87
N LEU A 25 25.29 0.78 20.72
CA LEU A 25 24.17 -0.17 20.61
C LEU A 25 24.63 -1.63 20.62
N ARG A 26 25.93 -1.90 20.52
CA ARG A 26 26.55 -3.24 20.41
C ARG A 26 26.00 -4.04 19.23
N ILE A 27 25.84 -3.40 18.08
CA ILE A 27 25.36 -4.02 16.83
C ILE A 27 26.47 -4.06 15.79
N SER A 28 26.27 -4.85 14.71
CA SER A 28 27.18 -4.90 13.57
C SER A 28 27.39 -3.50 12.94
N PRO A 29 28.61 -3.13 12.51
CA PRO A 29 28.87 -1.89 11.76
C PRO A 29 27.97 -1.74 10.52
N VAL A 30 27.67 -2.84 9.82
CA VAL A 30 26.73 -2.86 8.67
C VAL A 30 25.35 -2.39 9.12
N LEU A 31 24.82 -2.89 10.23
CA LEU A 31 23.50 -2.48 10.74
C LEU A 31 23.51 -1.02 11.26
N ALA A 32 24.61 -0.58 11.85
CA ALA A 32 24.77 0.82 12.26
C ALA A 32 24.76 1.76 11.03
N ASN A 33 25.45 1.38 9.96
CA ASN A 33 25.39 2.11 8.70
C ASN A 33 23.97 2.19 8.13
N LEU A 34 23.18 1.11 8.21
CA LEU A 34 21.77 1.12 7.80
C LEU A 34 20.92 2.13 8.60
N LEU A 35 21.24 2.36 9.89
CA LEU A 35 20.58 3.42 10.69
C LEU A 35 20.93 4.79 10.15
N VAL A 36 22.23 5.06 9.90
CA VAL A 36 22.68 6.35 9.36
C VAL A 36 22.07 6.63 7.98
N GLN A 37 22.01 5.64 7.10
CA GLN A 37 21.34 5.76 5.79
C GLN A 37 19.85 6.12 5.90
N ARG A 38 19.21 5.83 7.05
CA ARG A 38 17.81 6.20 7.37
C ARG A 38 17.68 7.52 8.13
N GLY A 39 18.75 8.29 8.26
CA GLY A 39 18.76 9.55 9.02
C GLY A 39 18.72 9.36 10.55
N ILE A 40 19.03 8.15 11.02
CA ILE A 40 19.11 7.82 12.46
C ILE A 40 20.58 7.93 12.86
N ASP A 41 20.97 9.11 13.31
CA ASP A 41 22.37 9.54 13.52
C ASP A 41 22.75 9.68 15.00
N THR A 42 21.81 9.51 15.93
CA THR A 42 22.06 9.57 17.38
C THR A 42 21.59 8.29 18.08
N VAL A 43 22.20 8.00 19.25
CA VAL A 43 21.82 6.85 20.08
C VAL A 43 20.36 6.95 20.51
N GLU A 44 19.91 8.15 20.88
CA GLU A 44 18.52 8.38 21.29
C GLU A 44 17.53 8.05 20.16
N LYS A 45 17.77 8.55 18.94
CA LYS A 45 16.94 8.22 17.78
C LYS A 45 16.94 6.72 17.51
N ALA A 46 18.09 6.05 17.63
CA ALA A 46 18.22 4.62 17.41
C ALA A 46 17.48 3.79 18.48
N GLU A 47 17.52 4.22 19.74
CA GLU A 47 16.76 3.58 20.82
C GLU A 47 15.25 3.69 20.58
N LYS A 48 14.74 4.87 20.22
CA LYS A 48 13.33 5.08 19.85
C LYS A 48 12.93 4.24 18.64
N PHE A 49 13.79 4.18 17.62
CA PHE A 49 13.56 3.36 16.45
C PHE A 49 13.44 1.86 16.78
N PHE A 50 14.33 1.34 17.64
CA PHE A 50 14.33 -0.05 18.05
C PHE A 50 13.30 -0.40 19.13
N LYS A 51 12.79 0.58 19.85
CA LYS A 51 11.79 0.40 20.92
C LYS A 51 10.67 1.43 20.76
N PRO A 52 9.82 1.29 19.71
CA PRO A 52 8.69 2.20 19.55
C PRO A 52 7.82 2.25 20.80
N SER A 53 7.36 3.46 21.17
CA SER A 53 6.51 3.68 22.32
C SER A 53 5.26 4.47 21.91
N LEU A 54 4.10 4.09 22.44
CA LEU A 54 2.86 4.86 22.26
C LEU A 54 2.93 6.25 22.91
N ALA A 55 3.83 6.44 23.86
CA ALA A 55 4.08 7.75 24.48
C ALA A 55 4.80 8.74 23.54
N ASP A 56 5.40 8.23 22.45
CA ASP A 56 6.05 9.07 21.43
C ASP A 56 5.07 9.53 20.32
N LEU A 57 3.79 9.17 20.41
CA LEU A 57 2.75 9.70 19.51
C LEU A 57 2.53 11.18 19.80
N HIS A 58 2.39 11.98 18.74
CA HIS A 58 2.10 13.40 18.89
C HIS A 58 0.73 13.65 19.48
N ASP A 59 0.58 14.75 20.21
CA ASP A 59 -0.71 15.20 20.70
C ASP A 59 -1.66 15.45 19.52
N PRO A 60 -2.82 14.77 19.46
CA PRO A 60 -3.76 14.92 18.35
C PRO A 60 -4.32 16.35 18.27
N PHE A 61 -4.34 17.11 19.34
CA PHE A 61 -4.82 18.51 19.34
C PHE A 61 -3.89 19.49 18.64
N LEU A 62 -2.67 19.09 18.26
CA LEU A 62 -1.82 19.87 17.36
C LEU A 62 -2.37 19.92 15.93
N MET A 63 -3.25 18.98 15.56
CA MET A 63 -3.87 18.98 14.24
C MET A 63 -4.95 20.06 14.15
N LYS A 64 -4.87 20.87 13.10
CA LYS A 64 -5.81 21.97 12.85
C LYS A 64 -7.26 21.49 12.90
N ASP A 65 -8.13 22.25 13.52
CA ASP A 65 -9.57 21.99 13.74
C ASP A 65 -9.91 20.77 14.63
N MET A 66 -8.93 20.07 15.22
CA MET A 66 -9.19 18.89 16.05
C MET A 66 -10.15 19.17 17.21
N GLU A 67 -9.98 20.30 17.91
CA GLU A 67 -10.89 20.71 19.02
C GLU A 67 -12.34 20.81 18.52
N LYS A 68 -12.56 21.51 17.40
CA LYS A 68 -13.90 21.66 16.80
C LYS A 68 -14.50 20.31 16.38
N ALA A 69 -13.66 19.41 15.85
CA ALA A 69 -14.08 18.07 15.45
C ALA A 69 -14.57 17.28 16.67
N VAL A 70 -13.78 17.24 17.73
CA VAL A 70 -14.15 16.54 18.97
C VAL A 70 -15.42 17.12 19.58
N GLU A 71 -15.54 18.45 19.71
CA GLU A 71 -16.75 19.11 20.22
C GLU A 71 -17.99 18.79 19.38
N ARG A 72 -17.84 18.72 18.04
CA ARG A 72 -18.97 18.36 17.16
C ARG A 72 -19.40 16.91 17.35
N VAL A 73 -18.44 15.99 17.51
CA VAL A 73 -18.76 14.59 17.82
C VAL A 73 -19.39 14.45 19.18
N GLU A 74 -18.85 15.10 20.24
CA GLU A 74 -19.44 15.11 21.59
C GLU A 74 -20.89 15.61 21.59
N ARG A 75 -21.17 16.68 20.83
CA ARG A 75 -22.55 17.19 20.67
C ARG A 75 -23.44 16.15 20.02
N ALA A 76 -23.02 15.53 18.92
CA ALA A 76 -23.81 14.52 18.22
C ALA A 76 -24.09 13.29 19.12
N VAL A 77 -23.09 12.85 19.90
CA VAL A 77 -23.25 11.73 20.85
C VAL A 77 -24.21 12.09 21.96
N ARG A 78 -24.07 13.26 22.60
CA ARG A 78 -24.93 13.74 23.68
C ARG A 78 -26.38 13.93 23.24
N ASP A 79 -26.58 14.51 22.06
CA ASP A 79 -27.90 14.86 21.53
C ASP A 79 -28.51 13.69 20.71
N HIS A 80 -27.89 12.52 20.72
CA HIS A 80 -28.30 11.30 20.00
C HIS A 80 -28.55 11.52 18.49
N GLU A 81 -27.84 12.46 17.87
CA GLU A 81 -27.93 12.73 16.45
C GLU A 81 -27.57 11.48 15.63
N LYS A 82 -28.18 11.32 14.47
CA LYS A 82 -27.72 10.26 13.53
C LYS A 82 -26.40 10.66 12.89
N ILE A 83 -25.38 9.82 13.03
CA ILE A 83 -24.08 10.01 12.43
C ILE A 83 -23.92 9.03 11.27
N MET A 84 -23.47 9.53 10.12
CA MET A 84 -23.00 8.72 8.99
C MET A 84 -21.48 8.73 8.97
N VAL A 85 -20.87 7.55 9.05
CA VAL A 85 -19.44 7.36 8.84
C VAL A 85 -19.24 7.07 7.35
N TYR A 86 -18.62 8.00 6.63
CA TYR A 86 -18.45 7.97 5.18
C TYR A 86 -16.99 7.72 4.83
N GLY A 87 -16.68 6.87 3.85
CA GLY A 87 -15.30 6.64 3.41
C GLY A 87 -15.22 6.31 1.93
N ASP A 88 -13.99 6.17 1.43
CA ASP A 88 -13.78 5.66 0.07
C ASP A 88 -13.84 4.12 0.02
N TYR A 89 -13.84 3.57 -1.19
CA TYR A 89 -14.06 2.13 -1.47
C TYR A 89 -12.79 1.29 -1.39
N ASP A 90 -11.64 1.84 -1.13
CA ASP A 90 -10.39 1.08 -0.99
C ASP A 90 -10.14 0.61 0.45
N VAL A 91 -8.95 0.02 0.71
CA VAL A 91 -8.64 -0.52 2.04
C VAL A 91 -8.54 0.58 3.07
N ASP A 92 -7.94 1.73 2.74
CA ASP A 92 -7.79 2.82 3.69
C ASP A 92 -9.15 3.38 4.08
N GLY A 93 -9.99 3.75 3.11
CA GLY A 93 -11.34 4.23 3.37
C GLY A 93 -12.20 3.21 4.13
N CYS A 94 -12.20 1.94 3.72
CA CYS A 94 -12.99 0.90 4.40
C CYS A 94 -12.53 0.64 5.84
N THR A 95 -11.22 0.59 6.10
CA THR A 95 -10.69 0.41 7.46
C THR A 95 -10.90 1.63 8.33
N ALA A 96 -10.80 2.84 7.76
CA ALA A 96 -11.09 4.10 8.45
C ALA A 96 -12.55 4.16 8.91
N VAL A 97 -13.49 3.82 8.01
CA VAL A 97 -14.91 3.73 8.35
C VAL A 97 -15.15 2.70 9.45
N ALA A 98 -14.59 1.49 9.31
CA ALA A 98 -14.75 0.43 10.29
C ALA A 98 -14.18 0.85 11.67
N LEU A 99 -13.03 1.50 11.71
CA LEU A 99 -12.37 1.98 12.93
C LEU A 99 -13.23 3.00 13.66
N VAL A 100 -13.66 4.06 12.98
CA VAL A 100 -14.47 5.13 13.60
C VAL A 100 -15.86 4.63 13.98
N TYR A 101 -16.48 3.79 13.13
CA TYR A 101 -17.78 3.17 13.43
C TYR A 101 -17.72 2.29 14.69
N LYS A 102 -16.70 1.42 14.81
CA LYS A 102 -16.49 0.58 16.01
C LYS A 102 -16.27 1.42 17.26
N PHE A 103 -15.47 2.49 17.16
CA PHE A 103 -15.25 3.41 18.25
C PHE A 103 -16.55 4.08 18.73
N LEU A 104 -17.34 4.65 17.82
CA LEU A 104 -18.63 5.28 18.17
C LEU A 104 -19.60 4.28 18.81
N ARG A 105 -19.63 3.04 18.32
CA ARG A 105 -20.39 1.95 18.95
C ARG A 105 -19.87 1.64 20.36
N GLN A 106 -18.57 1.60 20.54
CA GLN A 106 -17.92 1.31 21.83
C GLN A 106 -18.25 2.35 22.89
N ILE A 107 -18.32 3.64 22.53
CA ILE A 107 -18.74 4.71 23.46
C ILE A 107 -20.27 4.79 23.68
N GLY A 108 -21.01 3.81 23.15
CA GLY A 108 -22.45 3.68 23.37
C GLY A 108 -23.34 4.42 22.37
N HIS A 109 -22.79 5.07 21.35
CA HIS A 109 -23.60 5.73 20.33
C HIS A 109 -24.16 4.68 19.35
N LYS A 110 -25.50 4.57 19.28
CA LYS A 110 -26.19 3.53 18.48
C LYS A 110 -26.81 4.05 17.20
N ASN A 111 -27.07 5.38 17.11
CA ASN A 111 -27.73 5.99 15.96
C ASN A 111 -26.72 6.24 14.84
N LEU A 112 -26.19 5.17 14.28
CA LEU A 112 -25.12 5.14 13.32
C LEU A 112 -25.54 4.49 12.01
N MET A 113 -24.98 4.99 10.92
CA MET A 113 -24.91 4.31 9.64
C MET A 113 -23.54 4.56 9.02
N PHE A 114 -23.18 3.79 8.02
CA PHE A 114 -22.00 4.06 7.21
C PHE A 114 -22.36 4.12 5.72
N TYR A 115 -21.47 4.67 4.92
CA TYR A 115 -21.65 4.79 3.47
C TYR A 115 -20.30 4.69 2.75
N ILE A 116 -20.26 3.86 1.71
CA ILE A 116 -19.15 3.76 0.76
C ILE A 116 -19.72 4.03 -0.63
N PRO A 117 -19.20 5.01 -1.39
CA PRO A 117 -19.68 5.33 -2.73
C PRO A 117 -19.37 4.19 -3.71
N ASP A 118 -20.23 4.01 -4.68
CA ASP A 118 -19.98 3.06 -5.75
C ASP A 118 -18.98 3.61 -6.78
N ARG A 119 -17.90 2.88 -7.00
CA ARG A 119 -16.81 3.25 -7.91
C ARG A 119 -17.26 3.55 -9.32
N TYR A 120 -18.29 2.86 -9.83
CA TYR A 120 -18.72 2.93 -11.22
C TYR A 120 -19.73 4.04 -11.45
N THR A 121 -20.67 4.22 -10.53
CA THR A 121 -21.79 5.17 -10.68
C THR A 121 -21.56 6.51 -9.98
N GLU A 122 -20.76 6.54 -8.90
CA GLU A 122 -20.51 7.74 -8.08
C GLU A 122 -19.07 8.26 -8.19
N GLY A 123 -18.12 7.35 -8.47
CA GLY A 123 -16.70 7.67 -8.55
C GLY A 123 -16.01 7.72 -7.19
N TYR A 124 -14.89 8.43 -7.13
CA TYR A 124 -14.07 8.60 -5.92
C TYR A 124 -14.59 9.74 -5.04
N GLY A 125 -14.55 9.50 -3.72
CA GLY A 125 -14.78 10.53 -2.71
C GLY A 125 -16.25 10.85 -2.44
N ILE A 126 -16.53 12.03 -1.88
CA ILE A 126 -17.89 12.43 -1.50
C ILE A 126 -18.80 12.54 -2.71
N SER A 127 -20.00 11.93 -2.65
CA SER A 127 -21.00 11.95 -3.72
C SER A 127 -22.26 12.73 -3.31
N ILE A 128 -22.94 13.34 -4.30
CA ILE A 128 -24.25 13.97 -4.08
C ILE A 128 -25.28 12.93 -3.65
N LYS A 129 -25.25 11.72 -4.23
CA LYS A 129 -26.14 10.60 -3.85
C LYS A 129 -26.00 10.23 -2.37
N GLY A 130 -24.75 10.18 -1.86
CA GLY A 130 -24.48 9.92 -0.44
C GLY A 130 -25.02 11.04 0.46
N ILE A 131 -24.86 12.30 0.08
CA ILE A 131 -25.40 13.46 0.82
C ILE A 131 -26.95 13.43 0.82
N ASP A 132 -27.57 13.17 -0.33
CA ASP A 132 -29.03 13.07 -0.41
C ASP A 132 -29.59 11.91 0.41
N LEU A 133 -28.87 10.76 0.43
CA LEU A 133 -29.22 9.65 1.31
C LEU A 133 -29.13 10.06 2.78
N ALA A 134 -28.05 10.74 3.18
CA ALA A 134 -27.86 11.22 4.55
C ALA A 134 -29.03 12.13 4.97
N ALA A 135 -29.36 13.13 4.14
CA ALA A 135 -30.48 14.03 4.39
C ALA A 135 -31.82 13.28 4.53
N ARG A 136 -32.14 12.37 3.58
CA ARG A 136 -33.38 11.55 3.65
C ARG A 136 -33.45 10.67 4.91
N LYS A 137 -32.31 10.20 5.41
CA LYS A 137 -32.23 9.35 6.60
C LYS A 137 -32.15 10.15 7.90
N GLY A 138 -32.21 11.48 7.86
CA GLY A 138 -32.14 12.36 9.01
C GLY A 138 -30.75 12.37 9.68
N VAL A 139 -29.68 12.24 8.91
CA VAL A 139 -28.30 12.37 9.40
C VAL A 139 -28.00 13.82 9.70
N GLY A 140 -27.53 14.12 10.92
CA GLY A 140 -27.09 15.45 11.32
C GLY A 140 -25.60 15.69 11.10
N LEU A 141 -24.78 14.61 11.10
CA LEU A 141 -23.33 14.69 10.95
C LEU A 141 -22.81 13.59 10.05
N ILE A 142 -22.01 13.95 9.04
CA ILE A 142 -21.17 13.05 8.26
C ILE A 142 -19.71 13.20 8.74
N ILE A 143 -19.08 12.08 9.11
CA ILE A 143 -17.63 12.00 9.31
C ILE A 143 -17.06 11.35 8.07
N ALA A 144 -16.43 12.15 7.20
CA ALA A 144 -15.80 11.70 5.97
C ALA A 144 -14.34 11.31 6.24
N LEU A 145 -13.95 10.13 5.83
CA LEU A 145 -12.67 9.51 6.11
C LEU A 145 -11.98 9.15 4.79
N ASP A 146 -10.70 9.44 4.67
CA ASP A 146 -9.88 9.16 3.49
C ASP A 146 -10.43 9.84 2.21
N CYS A 147 -11.18 10.90 2.37
CA CYS A 147 -11.73 11.68 1.26
C CYS A 147 -12.32 13.00 1.76
N GLY A 148 -12.47 13.95 0.84
CA GLY A 148 -13.25 15.14 1.10
C GLY A 148 -12.48 16.44 1.09
N ILE A 149 -11.14 16.44 1.16
CA ILE A 149 -10.31 17.66 1.19
C ILE A 149 -10.52 18.57 -0.05
N LYS A 150 -10.99 18.01 -1.16
CA LYS A 150 -11.30 18.75 -2.40
C LYS A 150 -12.81 18.90 -2.67
N ALA A 151 -13.67 18.58 -1.70
CA ALA A 151 -15.12 18.49 -1.90
C ALA A 151 -15.85 19.80 -1.55
N THR A 152 -15.29 20.97 -1.87
CA THR A 152 -15.80 22.29 -1.46
C THR A 152 -17.28 22.50 -1.82
N GLU A 153 -17.68 22.27 -3.07
CA GLU A 153 -19.06 22.45 -3.53
C GLU A 153 -20.02 21.46 -2.87
N LYS A 154 -19.58 20.22 -2.66
CA LYS A 154 -20.40 19.16 -2.06
C LYS A 154 -20.66 19.41 -0.57
N VAL A 155 -19.69 19.98 0.15
CA VAL A 155 -19.86 20.39 1.55
C VAL A 155 -20.84 21.57 1.64
N VAL A 156 -20.76 22.54 0.72
CA VAL A 156 -21.73 23.62 0.63
C VAL A 156 -23.14 23.07 0.36
N TYR A 157 -23.27 22.14 -0.58
CA TYR A 157 -24.54 21.48 -0.86
C TYR A 157 -25.11 20.75 0.37
N ALA A 158 -24.30 19.97 1.08
CA ALA A 158 -24.71 19.27 2.29
C ALA A 158 -25.25 20.23 3.37
N LYS A 159 -24.62 21.39 3.52
CA LYS A 159 -25.08 22.42 4.45
C LYS A 159 -26.48 22.94 4.09
N THR A 160 -26.84 23.04 2.81
CA THR A 160 -28.21 23.41 2.40
C THR A 160 -29.25 22.35 2.76
N LYS A 161 -28.80 21.11 3.00
CA LYS A 161 -29.63 19.98 3.46
C LYS A 161 -29.66 19.82 4.99
N GLY A 162 -28.98 20.69 5.73
CA GLY A 162 -28.88 20.58 7.19
C GLY A 162 -27.93 19.50 7.68
N VAL A 163 -26.96 19.07 6.86
CA VAL A 163 -25.98 18.02 7.18
C VAL A 163 -24.61 18.67 7.39
N ASP A 164 -24.07 18.50 8.59
CA ASP A 164 -22.70 18.93 8.93
C ASP A 164 -21.66 17.91 8.46
N PHE A 165 -20.43 18.40 8.19
CA PHE A 165 -19.28 17.55 7.86
C PHE A 165 -18.13 17.75 8.83
N ILE A 166 -17.48 16.64 9.19
CA ILE A 166 -16.09 16.57 9.65
C ILE A 166 -15.34 15.80 8.57
N ILE A 167 -14.23 16.35 8.06
CA ILE A 167 -13.38 15.73 7.06
C ILE A 167 -12.10 15.27 7.74
N CYS A 168 -11.75 14.00 7.58
CA CYS A 168 -10.50 13.39 8.03
C CYS A 168 -9.80 12.82 6.79
N ASP A 169 -8.89 13.58 6.21
CA ASP A 169 -8.26 13.27 4.94
C ASP A 169 -6.74 13.44 5.03
N HIS A 170 -6.00 12.87 4.10
CA HIS A 170 -4.55 12.94 4.02
C HIS A 170 -4.04 13.26 2.60
N HIS A 171 -4.95 13.48 1.67
CA HIS A 171 -4.62 13.86 0.31
C HIS A 171 -4.16 15.32 0.24
N LEU A 172 -3.41 15.67 -0.82
CA LEU A 172 -2.98 17.04 -1.02
C LEU A 172 -4.19 17.97 -1.17
N PRO A 173 -4.30 19.04 -0.35
CA PRO A 173 -5.38 20.00 -0.42
C PRO A 173 -5.40 20.74 -1.77
N ALA A 174 -6.58 21.25 -2.14
CA ALA A 174 -6.72 22.28 -3.18
C ALA A 174 -6.43 23.67 -2.59
N GLU A 175 -6.46 24.72 -3.44
CA GLU A 175 -6.29 26.11 -2.97
C GLU A 175 -7.37 26.52 -1.95
N GLU A 176 -8.61 26.05 -2.15
CA GLU A 176 -9.72 26.32 -1.24
C GLU A 176 -10.04 25.09 -0.40
N ILE A 177 -9.97 25.25 0.93
CA ILE A 177 -10.35 24.23 1.90
C ILE A 177 -11.88 24.21 2.07
N PRO A 178 -12.55 23.03 2.07
CA PRO A 178 -13.99 22.91 2.27
C PRO A 178 -14.45 23.58 3.57
N LYS A 179 -15.56 24.31 3.53
CA LYS A 179 -16.16 25.02 4.69
C LYS A 179 -17.00 24.05 5.56
N ALA A 180 -16.39 22.92 5.94
CA ALA A 180 -16.93 21.98 6.91
C ALA A 180 -16.84 22.52 8.34
N VAL A 181 -17.45 21.81 9.31
CA VAL A 181 -17.31 22.16 10.74
C VAL A 181 -15.86 22.01 11.18
N ALA A 182 -15.20 20.96 10.70
CA ALA A 182 -13.77 20.72 10.91
C ALA A 182 -13.18 20.00 9.70
N VAL A 183 -11.91 20.31 9.38
CA VAL A 183 -11.14 19.67 8.33
C VAL A 183 -9.80 19.24 8.93
N LEU A 184 -9.69 17.95 9.24
CA LEU A 184 -8.50 17.32 9.77
C LEU A 184 -7.68 16.78 8.61
N ASP A 185 -6.60 17.47 8.29
CA ASP A 185 -5.64 17.04 7.28
C ASP A 185 -4.27 17.63 7.64
N PRO A 186 -3.28 16.77 7.93
CA PRO A 186 -1.96 17.23 8.34
C PRO A 186 -1.16 17.91 7.21
N LYS A 187 -1.57 17.72 5.93
CA LYS A 187 -0.93 18.34 4.76
C LYS A 187 -1.43 19.76 4.46
N ARG A 188 -2.38 20.28 5.22
CA ARG A 188 -2.83 21.66 5.07
C ARG A 188 -1.69 22.63 5.44
N VAL A 189 -1.53 23.69 4.64
CA VAL A 189 -0.49 24.72 4.87
C VAL A 189 -0.64 25.40 6.24
N ASP A 190 -1.88 25.50 6.76
CA ASP A 190 -2.18 26.12 8.06
C ASP A 190 -2.24 25.11 9.22
N CYS A 191 -1.81 23.85 9.01
CA CYS A 191 -1.73 22.81 10.02
C CYS A 191 -0.31 22.71 10.59
N SER A 192 -0.19 22.73 11.91
CA SER A 192 1.10 22.61 12.62
C SER A 192 1.37 21.19 13.14
N TYR A 193 0.61 20.21 12.69
CA TYR A 193 0.82 18.83 13.10
C TYR A 193 2.18 18.33 12.63
N PRO A 194 3.02 17.73 13.52
CA PRO A 194 4.42 17.47 13.22
C PRO A 194 4.67 16.32 12.23
N PHE A 195 3.63 15.57 11.82
CA PHE A 195 3.75 14.41 10.95
C PHE A 195 2.61 14.39 9.92
N ASP A 196 2.95 14.61 8.66
CA ASP A 196 2.00 14.78 7.54
C ASP A 196 1.77 13.52 6.69
N GLU A 197 2.44 12.40 7.03
CA GLU A 197 2.38 11.15 6.27
C GLU A 197 1.40 10.10 6.86
N LEU A 198 0.43 10.53 7.66
CA LEU A 198 -0.61 9.63 8.14
C LEU A 198 -1.44 9.11 6.96
N SER A 199 -1.98 7.86 7.05
CA SER A 199 -3.06 7.40 6.16
C SER A 199 -4.40 8.04 6.53
N GLY A 200 -5.41 7.94 5.67
CA GLY A 200 -6.75 8.45 5.98
C GLY A 200 -7.35 7.81 7.24
N CYS A 201 -7.16 6.50 7.42
CA CYS A 201 -7.49 5.81 8.68
C CYS A 201 -6.66 6.33 9.86
N GLY A 202 -5.39 6.70 9.62
CA GLY A 202 -4.52 7.33 10.63
C GLY A 202 -5.07 8.66 11.10
N VAL A 203 -5.56 9.51 10.22
CA VAL A 203 -6.23 10.77 10.58
C VAL A 203 -7.52 10.49 11.35
N GLY A 204 -8.32 9.51 10.91
CA GLY A 204 -9.51 9.05 11.65
C GLY A 204 -9.17 8.53 13.05
N PHE A 205 -8.06 7.80 13.19
CA PHE A 205 -7.56 7.35 14.50
C PHE A 205 -7.13 8.52 15.39
N LYS A 206 -6.55 9.59 14.84
CA LYS A 206 -6.22 10.80 15.62
C LYS A 206 -7.47 11.49 16.15
N LEU A 207 -8.58 11.50 15.43
CA LEU A 207 -9.86 11.98 15.94
C LEU A 207 -10.34 11.11 17.12
N VAL A 208 -10.23 9.79 17.00
CA VAL A 208 -10.55 8.84 18.09
C VAL A 208 -9.65 9.06 19.31
N GLN A 209 -8.35 9.24 19.10
CA GLN A 209 -7.36 9.52 20.15
C GLN A 209 -7.69 10.83 20.87
N ALA A 210 -8.00 11.90 20.13
CA ALA A 210 -8.37 13.20 20.69
C ALA A 210 -9.65 13.11 21.54
N TYR A 211 -10.67 12.44 21.03
CA TYR A 211 -11.90 12.21 21.76
C TYR A 211 -11.64 11.43 23.07
N ALA A 212 -10.87 10.34 22.99
CA ALA A 212 -10.51 9.55 24.16
C ALA A 212 -9.73 10.37 25.20
N GLN A 213 -8.75 11.17 24.76
CA GLN A 213 -7.94 12.04 25.61
C GLN A 213 -8.81 13.09 26.32
N LYS A 214 -9.68 13.80 25.61
CA LYS A 214 -10.58 14.82 26.15
C LYS A 214 -11.55 14.24 27.18
N ASN A 215 -12.04 13.03 26.93
CA ASN A 215 -12.97 12.32 27.80
C ASN A 215 -12.28 11.42 28.85
N ARG A 216 -10.95 11.53 29.00
CA ARG A 216 -10.15 10.77 29.99
C ARG A 216 -10.31 9.25 29.86
N MET A 217 -10.54 8.76 28.65
CA MET A 217 -10.58 7.32 28.37
C MET A 217 -9.16 6.75 28.32
N PRO A 218 -8.88 5.62 28.99
CA PRO A 218 -7.59 4.95 28.89
C PRO A 218 -7.27 4.56 27.45
N PHE A 219 -5.99 4.73 27.03
CA PHE A 219 -5.55 4.40 25.67
C PHE A 219 -5.79 2.91 25.32
N GLU A 220 -5.75 2.04 26.32
CA GLU A 220 -6.02 0.61 26.20
C GLU A 220 -7.40 0.31 25.60
N GLN A 221 -8.37 1.21 25.75
CA GLN A 221 -9.70 1.05 25.15
C GLN A 221 -9.71 1.26 23.63
N ILE A 222 -8.80 2.05 23.10
CA ILE A 222 -8.67 2.28 21.64
C ILE A 222 -7.56 1.45 21.02
N LEU A 223 -6.71 0.82 21.81
CA LEU A 223 -5.61 -0.05 21.33
C LEU A 223 -6.09 -1.18 20.39
N PRO A 224 -7.24 -1.86 20.63
CA PRO A 224 -7.73 -2.89 19.71
C PRO A 224 -7.96 -2.40 18.28
N LEU A 225 -8.26 -1.11 18.08
CA LEU A 225 -8.50 -0.53 16.76
C LEU A 225 -7.24 -0.42 15.89
N LEU A 226 -6.05 -0.60 16.46
CA LEU A 226 -4.80 -0.56 15.74
C LEU A 226 -4.62 -1.74 14.77
N ASP A 227 -5.39 -2.82 14.91
CA ASP A 227 -5.39 -3.92 13.94
C ASP A 227 -5.95 -3.48 12.57
N LEU A 228 -7.01 -2.67 12.55
CA LEU A 228 -7.53 -2.03 11.33
C LEU A 228 -6.56 -0.98 10.79
N LEU A 229 -5.99 -0.18 11.70
CA LEU A 229 -5.07 0.89 11.31
C LEU A 229 -3.78 0.35 10.63
N VAL A 230 -3.20 -0.76 11.11
CA VAL A 230 -2.03 -1.33 10.45
C VAL A 230 -2.36 -1.89 9.07
N VAL A 231 -3.58 -2.38 8.87
CA VAL A 231 -4.05 -2.83 7.55
C VAL A 231 -4.16 -1.65 6.58
N SER A 232 -4.67 -0.51 7.06
CA SER A 232 -4.65 0.76 6.31
C SER A 232 -3.23 1.19 5.95
N ILE A 233 -2.38 1.45 6.95
CA ILE A 233 -1.00 1.93 6.77
C ILE A 233 -0.24 1.09 5.74
N ALA A 234 -0.37 -0.23 5.82
CA ALA A 234 0.31 -1.15 4.91
C ALA A 234 -0.27 -1.12 3.49
N SER A 235 -1.59 -1.01 3.34
CA SER A 235 -2.28 -1.10 2.05
C SER A 235 -2.26 0.20 1.26
N ASP A 236 -2.26 1.34 1.95
CA ASP A 236 -2.13 2.67 1.35
C ASP A 236 -0.68 3.04 1.04
N ILE A 237 0.27 2.17 1.46
CA ILE A 237 1.70 2.28 1.13
C ILE A 237 2.33 3.58 1.69
N VAL A 238 1.77 4.14 2.76
CA VAL A 238 2.35 5.31 3.44
C VAL A 238 3.69 4.97 4.12
N PRO A 239 4.61 5.95 4.27
CA PRO A 239 5.92 5.70 4.85
C PRO A 239 5.86 5.13 6.27
N LEU A 240 6.58 4.03 6.52
CA LEU A 240 6.74 3.40 7.85
C LEU A 240 7.83 4.08 8.69
N VAL A 241 7.66 5.39 8.85
CA VAL A 241 8.51 6.26 9.68
C VAL A 241 7.64 7.00 10.70
N GLY A 242 8.25 7.69 11.65
CA GLY A 242 7.53 8.52 12.64
C GLY A 242 6.37 7.77 13.30
N GLU A 243 5.20 8.40 13.33
CA GLU A 243 3.99 7.81 13.95
C GLU A 243 3.48 6.56 13.22
N ASN A 244 3.56 6.51 11.88
CA ASN A 244 3.14 5.33 11.13
C ASN A 244 3.94 4.09 11.56
N ARG A 245 5.24 4.24 11.85
CA ARG A 245 6.05 3.13 12.37
C ARG A 245 5.58 2.68 13.75
N ILE A 246 5.31 3.62 14.65
CA ILE A 246 4.81 3.32 16.01
C ILE A 246 3.47 2.60 15.91
N LEU A 247 2.53 3.17 15.17
CA LEU A 247 1.18 2.63 14.99
C LEU A 247 1.21 1.26 14.31
N ALA A 248 2.04 1.08 13.28
CA ALA A 248 2.20 -0.21 12.61
C ALA A 248 2.85 -1.27 13.53
N TYR A 249 3.84 -0.90 14.34
CA TYR A 249 4.46 -1.82 15.30
C TYR A 249 3.45 -2.36 16.31
N PHE A 250 2.64 -1.49 16.93
CA PHE A 250 1.62 -1.91 17.88
C PHE A 250 0.42 -2.55 17.19
N GLY A 251 0.04 -2.07 16.01
CA GLY A 251 -1.00 -2.66 15.19
C GLY A 251 -0.70 -4.09 14.76
N LEU A 252 0.53 -4.38 14.31
CA LEU A 252 0.98 -5.74 14.01
C LEU A 252 0.97 -6.63 15.26
N LYS A 253 1.41 -6.11 16.41
CA LYS A 253 1.34 -6.86 17.67
C LYS A 253 -0.10 -7.24 18.01
N ASN A 254 -1.02 -6.30 17.84
CA ASN A 254 -2.44 -6.53 18.10
C ASN A 254 -3.03 -7.53 17.10
N LEU A 255 -2.79 -7.32 15.81
CA LEU A 255 -3.21 -8.21 14.73
C LEU A 255 -2.72 -9.66 14.91
N ASN A 256 -1.48 -9.82 15.39
CA ASN A 256 -0.86 -11.12 15.65
C ASN A 256 -1.33 -11.77 16.96
N ARG A 257 -1.90 -10.99 17.89
CA ARG A 257 -2.37 -11.50 19.17
C ARG A 257 -3.87 -11.79 19.15
N GLU A 258 -4.66 -10.77 18.82
CA GLU A 258 -6.12 -10.79 18.96
C GLU A 258 -6.77 -9.95 17.86
N PRO A 259 -6.73 -10.39 16.58
CA PRO A 259 -7.37 -9.67 15.49
C PRO A 259 -8.89 -9.57 15.68
N SER A 260 -9.49 -8.49 15.20
CA SER A 260 -10.94 -8.37 15.09
C SER A 260 -11.52 -9.51 14.24
N LYS A 261 -12.79 -9.88 14.48
CA LYS A 261 -13.41 -11.06 13.86
C LYS A 261 -13.37 -11.02 12.33
N GLY A 262 -13.63 -9.86 11.73
CA GLY A 262 -13.54 -9.68 10.29
C GLY A 262 -12.13 -9.92 9.75
N LEU A 263 -11.09 -9.35 10.40
CA LEU A 263 -9.70 -9.59 10.01
C LEU A 263 -9.28 -11.04 10.24
N LEU A 264 -9.73 -11.67 11.35
CA LEU A 264 -9.47 -13.07 11.63
C LEU A 264 -10.04 -13.98 10.52
N SER A 265 -11.23 -13.70 10.02
CA SER A 265 -11.82 -14.42 8.89
C SER A 265 -10.93 -14.33 7.64
N ILE A 266 -10.49 -13.13 7.26
CA ILE A 266 -9.59 -12.95 6.11
C ILE A 266 -8.26 -13.69 6.32
N ILE A 267 -7.68 -13.62 7.53
CA ILE A 267 -6.44 -14.30 7.89
C ILE A 267 -6.57 -15.82 7.70
N LYS A 268 -7.68 -16.42 8.18
CA LYS A 268 -7.98 -17.84 8.00
C LYS A 268 -8.07 -18.22 6.52
N ILE A 269 -8.83 -17.45 5.74
CA ILE A 269 -9.00 -17.65 4.29
C ILE A 269 -7.67 -17.52 3.54
N CYS A 270 -6.79 -16.62 3.97
CA CYS A 270 -5.44 -16.49 3.42
C CYS A 270 -4.52 -17.68 3.74
N GLY A 271 -4.91 -18.56 4.64
CA GLY A 271 -4.04 -19.63 5.16
C GLY A 271 -2.85 -19.09 5.93
N LEU A 272 -2.98 -17.92 6.56
CA LEU A 272 -1.91 -17.27 7.32
C LEU A 272 -1.88 -17.78 8.77
N ASP A 273 -0.66 -17.92 9.31
CA ASP A 273 -0.48 -18.07 10.74
C ASP A 273 -0.74 -16.74 11.44
N LYS A 274 -1.82 -16.67 12.21
CA LYS A 274 -2.22 -15.45 12.93
C LYS A 274 -1.17 -14.90 13.90
N HIS A 275 -0.14 -15.66 14.23
CA HIS A 275 0.92 -15.23 15.15
C HIS A 275 2.14 -14.64 14.45
N ASN A 276 2.20 -14.70 13.11
CA ASN A 276 3.37 -14.32 12.32
C ASN A 276 3.02 -13.48 11.09
N ILE A 277 1.94 -12.69 11.15
CA ILE A 277 1.54 -11.81 10.05
C ILE A 277 2.54 -10.66 9.94
N THR A 278 2.95 -10.37 8.71
CA THR A 278 3.88 -9.30 8.35
C THR A 278 3.19 -8.20 7.54
N ILE A 279 3.86 -7.08 7.33
CA ILE A 279 3.39 -6.03 6.41
C ILE A 279 3.21 -6.60 4.99
N ASP A 280 4.15 -7.44 4.52
CA ASP A 280 4.04 -8.11 3.21
C ASP A 280 2.74 -8.96 3.12
N ASP A 281 2.37 -9.68 4.17
CA ASP A 281 1.12 -10.44 4.18
C ASP A 281 -0.12 -9.55 4.09
N ILE A 282 -0.08 -8.38 4.74
CA ILE A 282 -1.16 -7.40 4.63
C ILE A 282 -1.24 -6.88 3.19
N VAL A 283 -0.14 -6.40 2.63
CA VAL A 283 -0.09 -5.81 1.29
C VAL A 283 -0.48 -6.80 0.19
N PHE A 284 -0.01 -8.05 0.28
CA PHE A 284 -0.15 -9.02 -0.82
C PHE A 284 -1.27 -10.05 -0.64
N LYS A 285 -1.82 -10.19 0.57
CA LYS A 285 -2.85 -11.21 0.86
C LYS A 285 -4.14 -10.62 1.46
N ILE A 286 -4.03 -9.81 2.53
CA ILE A 286 -5.19 -9.25 3.24
C ILE A 286 -5.79 -8.08 2.45
N GLY A 287 -5.02 -7.04 2.16
CA GLY A 287 -5.45 -5.83 1.46
C GLY A 287 -6.10 -6.10 0.10
N PRO A 288 -5.52 -6.96 -0.77
CA PRO A 288 -6.13 -7.29 -2.06
C PRO A 288 -7.53 -7.90 -1.98
N ARG A 289 -7.88 -8.60 -0.89
CA ARG A 289 -9.23 -9.13 -0.68
C ARG A 289 -10.21 -8.01 -0.34
N ILE A 290 -9.86 -7.13 0.58
CA ILE A 290 -10.68 -5.97 0.92
C ILE A 290 -10.88 -5.08 -0.31
N ASN A 291 -9.80 -4.79 -1.05
CA ASN A 291 -9.84 -3.99 -2.28
C ASN A 291 -10.65 -4.64 -3.42
N ALA A 292 -10.73 -5.97 -3.48
CA ALA A 292 -11.46 -6.66 -4.54
C ALA A 292 -12.94 -6.31 -4.51
N ALA A 293 -13.52 -6.18 -3.33
CA ALA A 293 -14.92 -5.79 -3.16
C ALA A 293 -15.24 -4.46 -3.85
N GLY A 294 -14.42 -3.41 -3.66
CA GLY A 294 -14.58 -2.10 -4.31
C GLY A 294 -14.23 -2.08 -5.81
N ARG A 295 -13.71 -3.17 -6.39
CA ARG A 295 -13.31 -3.26 -7.80
C ARG A 295 -14.27 -4.05 -8.67
N MET A 296 -15.04 -4.97 -8.08
CA MET A 296 -15.99 -5.80 -8.80
C MET A 296 -17.32 -5.07 -8.94
N ARG A 297 -17.94 -5.19 -10.12
CA ARG A 297 -19.28 -4.67 -10.35
C ARG A 297 -20.29 -5.64 -9.74
N MET A 298 -21.14 -5.15 -8.85
CA MET A 298 -22.25 -5.93 -8.33
C MET A 298 -23.33 -6.07 -9.41
N ASP A 299 -24.03 -7.21 -9.42
CA ASP A 299 -25.14 -7.41 -10.34
C ASP A 299 -26.32 -6.53 -9.89
N GLU A 300 -26.71 -5.57 -10.73
CA GLU A 300 -27.79 -4.61 -10.43
C GLU A 300 -29.17 -5.30 -10.25
N ASN A 301 -29.26 -6.58 -10.62
CA ASN A 301 -30.48 -7.39 -10.52
C ASN A 301 -30.56 -8.24 -9.25
N ASP A 302 -29.52 -8.27 -8.42
CA ASP A 302 -29.56 -8.98 -7.15
C ASP A 302 -30.14 -8.08 -6.06
N GLU A 303 -31.42 -8.26 -5.75
CA GLU A 303 -32.13 -7.49 -4.69
C GLU A 303 -31.51 -7.68 -3.28
N ASN A 304 -30.67 -8.70 -3.09
CA ASN A 304 -29.95 -8.97 -1.85
C ASN A 304 -28.49 -8.49 -1.89
N ALA A 305 -28.02 -7.96 -3.03
CA ALA A 305 -26.67 -7.45 -3.13
C ALA A 305 -26.47 -6.20 -2.24
N SER A 306 -25.35 -6.15 -1.52
CA SER A 306 -24.92 -4.94 -0.81
C SER A 306 -24.88 -3.75 -1.79
N PRO A 307 -25.25 -2.52 -1.36
CA PRO A 307 -25.36 -1.35 -2.23
C PRO A 307 -24.07 -1.01 -3.01
N SER A 308 -22.92 -1.43 -2.51
CA SER A 308 -21.62 -1.41 -3.21
C SER A 308 -20.70 -2.50 -2.65
N GLY A 309 -19.74 -2.94 -3.43
CA GLY A 309 -18.76 -3.93 -2.93
C GLY A 309 -17.92 -3.43 -1.75
N GLY A 310 -17.60 -2.13 -1.69
CA GLY A 310 -16.95 -1.53 -0.54
C GLY A 310 -17.81 -1.58 0.73
N HIS A 311 -19.13 -1.56 0.59
CA HIS A 311 -20.06 -1.73 1.70
C HIS A 311 -19.89 -3.11 2.37
N ALA A 312 -19.81 -4.19 1.57
CA ALA A 312 -19.58 -5.54 2.09
C ALA A 312 -18.24 -5.68 2.82
N ALA A 313 -17.20 -4.96 2.36
CA ALA A 313 -15.92 -4.92 3.07
C ALA A 313 -16.04 -4.30 4.46
N VAL A 314 -16.75 -3.18 4.59
CA VAL A 314 -16.98 -2.54 5.89
C VAL A 314 -17.83 -3.42 6.80
N GLU A 315 -18.90 -4.05 6.28
CA GLU A 315 -19.73 -5.01 7.04
C GLU A 315 -18.88 -6.11 7.66
N LEU A 316 -18.00 -6.72 6.88
CA LEU A 316 -17.04 -7.71 7.38
C LEU A 316 -16.17 -7.13 8.51
N LEU A 317 -15.58 -5.95 8.31
CA LEU A 317 -14.61 -5.37 9.25
C LEU A 317 -15.24 -4.92 10.58
N ILE A 318 -16.52 -4.55 10.59
CA ILE A 318 -17.24 -4.14 11.81
C ILE A 318 -17.91 -5.32 12.53
N GLU A 319 -18.02 -6.50 11.90
CA GLU A 319 -18.73 -7.65 12.44
C GLU A 319 -18.04 -8.20 13.70
N GLY A 320 -18.83 -8.44 14.73
CA GLY A 320 -18.39 -8.96 16.04
C GLY A 320 -18.64 -10.46 16.23
N ASN A 321 -19.52 -11.06 15.42
CA ASN A 321 -19.81 -12.49 15.45
C ASN A 321 -18.88 -13.23 14.46
N GLU A 322 -18.16 -14.24 14.95
CA GLU A 322 -17.17 -14.96 14.17
C GLU A 322 -17.79 -15.73 13.01
N SER A 323 -18.93 -16.38 13.20
CA SER A 323 -19.60 -17.15 12.16
C SER A 323 -20.11 -16.26 11.02
N ILE A 324 -20.71 -15.11 11.35
CA ILE A 324 -21.15 -14.12 10.34
C ILE A 324 -19.95 -13.51 9.63
N ALA A 325 -18.88 -13.23 10.33
CA ALA A 325 -17.63 -12.73 9.73
C ALA A 325 -17.01 -13.77 8.76
N GLU A 326 -17.12 -15.07 9.03
CA GLU A 326 -16.66 -16.12 8.11
C GLU A 326 -17.51 -16.18 6.83
N GLU A 327 -18.83 -15.95 6.93
CA GLU A 327 -19.72 -15.86 5.77
C GLU A 327 -19.34 -14.65 4.89
N PHE A 328 -19.23 -13.45 5.47
CA PHE A 328 -18.79 -12.25 4.75
C PHE A 328 -17.37 -12.41 4.16
N GLY A 329 -16.47 -13.02 4.91
CA GLY A 329 -15.11 -13.28 4.43
C GLY A 329 -15.08 -14.18 3.19
N SER A 330 -15.95 -15.18 3.12
CA SER A 330 -16.09 -16.06 1.97
C SER A 330 -16.56 -15.29 0.73
N VAL A 331 -17.50 -14.36 0.88
CA VAL A 331 -17.97 -13.48 -0.20
C VAL A 331 -16.84 -12.60 -0.71
N ILE A 332 -16.08 -11.98 0.20
CA ILE A 332 -14.93 -11.13 -0.16
C ILE A 332 -13.84 -11.94 -0.88
N ASP A 333 -13.58 -13.18 -0.47
CA ASP A 333 -12.61 -14.04 -1.17
C ASP A 333 -13.10 -14.44 -2.56
N ALA A 334 -14.39 -14.70 -2.74
CA ALA A 334 -14.96 -14.94 -4.06
C ALA A 334 -14.72 -13.75 -5.01
N TYR A 335 -15.01 -12.52 -4.59
CA TYR A 335 -14.68 -11.33 -5.35
C TYR A 335 -13.18 -11.22 -5.71
N ASN A 336 -12.31 -11.60 -4.79
CA ASN A 336 -10.87 -11.58 -5.05
C ASN A 336 -10.43 -12.67 -6.04
N GLN A 337 -11.06 -13.85 -6.03
CA GLN A 337 -10.79 -14.90 -7.02
C GLN A 337 -11.26 -14.48 -8.42
N ASP A 338 -12.46 -13.92 -8.53
CA ASP A 338 -12.98 -13.40 -9.79
C ASP A 338 -12.09 -12.28 -10.34
N ARG A 339 -11.72 -11.32 -9.48
CA ARG A 339 -10.77 -10.27 -9.86
C ARG A 339 -9.46 -10.85 -10.38
N LYS A 340 -8.87 -11.87 -9.72
CA LYS A 340 -7.62 -12.51 -10.17
C LYS A 340 -7.77 -13.19 -11.51
N SER A 341 -8.92 -13.85 -11.75
CA SER A 341 -9.21 -14.51 -13.02
C SER A 341 -9.28 -13.50 -14.16
N ILE A 342 -10.07 -12.43 -13.97
CA ILE A 342 -10.20 -11.35 -14.96
C ILE A 342 -8.84 -10.65 -15.20
N ASP A 343 -8.11 -10.32 -14.12
CA ASP A 343 -6.80 -9.70 -14.19
C ASP A 343 -5.81 -10.55 -15.03
N ARG A 344 -5.77 -11.87 -14.83
CA ARG A 344 -4.92 -12.76 -15.63
C ARG A 344 -5.32 -12.78 -17.10
N SER A 345 -6.62 -12.90 -17.40
CA SER A 345 -7.11 -12.90 -18.78
C SER A 345 -6.79 -11.60 -19.49
N VAL A 346 -7.12 -10.46 -18.88
CA VAL A 346 -6.87 -9.13 -19.47
C VAL A 346 -5.38 -8.86 -19.63
N THR A 347 -4.56 -9.27 -18.64
CA THR A 347 -3.10 -9.13 -18.74
C THR A 347 -2.54 -9.96 -19.90
N GLN A 348 -3.02 -11.20 -20.08
CA GLN A 348 -2.60 -12.05 -21.19
C GLN A 348 -3.02 -11.47 -22.54
N GLU A 349 -4.27 -11.03 -22.70
CA GLU A 349 -4.73 -10.33 -23.90
C GLU A 349 -3.86 -9.11 -24.23
N ALA A 350 -3.48 -8.32 -23.21
CA ALA A 350 -2.63 -7.15 -23.38
C ALA A 350 -1.20 -7.55 -23.82
N HIS A 351 -0.64 -8.62 -23.25
CA HIS A 351 0.65 -9.18 -23.68
C HIS A 351 0.61 -9.65 -25.12
N ASP A 352 -0.39 -10.46 -25.49
CA ASP A 352 -0.53 -11.00 -26.85
C ASP A 352 -0.66 -9.87 -27.87
N TYR A 353 -1.39 -8.79 -27.52
CA TYR A 353 -1.51 -7.61 -28.37
C TYR A 353 -0.17 -6.89 -28.57
N ILE A 354 0.61 -6.68 -27.50
CA ILE A 354 1.92 -6.01 -27.57
C ILE A 354 2.92 -6.87 -28.33
N GLU A 355 2.98 -8.18 -28.04
CA GLU A 355 3.91 -9.11 -28.72
C GLU A 355 3.59 -9.28 -30.22
N GLY A 356 2.32 -9.22 -30.59
CA GLY A 356 1.86 -9.25 -31.97
C GLY A 356 2.05 -7.95 -32.74
N ASN A 357 2.52 -6.86 -32.09
CA ASN A 357 2.72 -5.55 -32.70
C ASN A 357 4.19 -5.07 -32.55
N PRO A 358 5.06 -5.33 -33.54
CA PRO A 358 6.48 -4.95 -33.48
C PRO A 358 6.72 -3.46 -33.30
N GLU A 359 5.87 -2.59 -33.87
CA GLU A 359 5.98 -1.14 -33.73
C GLU A 359 5.74 -0.71 -32.29
N MET A 360 4.67 -1.20 -31.67
CA MET A 360 4.38 -0.93 -30.26
C MET A 360 5.48 -1.48 -29.34
N LYS A 361 6.04 -2.65 -29.65
CA LYS A 361 7.09 -3.28 -28.87
C LYS A 361 8.37 -2.43 -28.85
N ALA A 362 8.66 -1.71 -29.93
CA ALA A 362 9.83 -0.85 -30.08
C ALA A 362 9.71 0.50 -29.36
N LEU A 363 8.49 0.92 -28.95
CA LEU A 363 8.27 2.21 -28.28
C LEU A 363 8.82 2.21 -26.85
N LYS A 364 9.17 3.40 -26.35
CA LYS A 364 9.57 3.65 -24.95
C LYS A 364 8.39 3.79 -23.99
N SER A 365 7.16 3.69 -24.47
CA SER A 365 5.91 3.72 -23.68
C SER A 365 4.92 2.70 -24.20
N THR A 366 3.89 2.41 -23.41
CA THR A 366 2.77 1.55 -23.82
C THR A 366 1.46 2.32 -23.61
N VAL A 367 0.67 2.47 -24.68
CA VAL A 367 -0.72 2.90 -24.58
C VAL A 367 -1.58 1.83 -25.26
N ILE A 368 -2.48 1.22 -24.50
CA ILE A 368 -3.31 0.14 -25.00
C ILE A 368 -4.79 0.41 -24.64
N TYR A 369 -5.67 0.19 -25.59
CA TYR A 369 -7.12 0.41 -25.46
C TYR A 369 -7.90 -0.84 -25.86
N ASN A 370 -8.80 -1.26 -24.97
CA ASN A 370 -9.81 -2.26 -25.30
C ASN A 370 -11.13 -1.89 -24.58
N PRO A 371 -12.21 -1.62 -25.33
CA PRO A 371 -13.50 -1.18 -24.76
C PRO A 371 -14.20 -2.23 -23.88
N ARG A 372 -13.77 -3.50 -23.94
CA ARG A 372 -14.39 -4.60 -23.20
C ARG A 372 -13.74 -4.86 -21.84
N TRP A 373 -12.59 -4.24 -21.55
CA TRP A 373 -11.92 -4.45 -20.27
C TRP A 373 -12.65 -3.74 -19.13
N MET A 374 -12.58 -4.33 -17.95
CA MET A 374 -13.24 -3.79 -16.77
C MET A 374 -12.44 -2.62 -16.17
N LYS A 375 -13.11 -1.46 -15.94
CA LYS A 375 -12.50 -0.26 -15.35
C LYS A 375 -11.75 -0.54 -14.03
N GLY A 376 -12.29 -1.41 -13.15
CA GLY A 376 -11.67 -1.75 -11.87
C GLY A 376 -10.33 -2.50 -11.97
N ILE A 377 -9.98 -3.04 -13.16
CA ILE A 377 -8.82 -3.91 -13.38
C ILE A 377 -7.70 -3.20 -14.15
N VAL A 378 -8.00 -2.22 -15.02
CA VAL A 378 -7.00 -1.61 -15.92
C VAL A 378 -5.76 -1.05 -15.19
N GLY A 379 -5.90 -0.57 -13.95
CA GLY A 379 -4.77 -0.11 -13.16
C GLY A 379 -3.85 -1.24 -12.66
N ILE A 380 -4.40 -2.43 -12.44
CA ILE A 380 -3.61 -3.62 -12.08
C ILE A 380 -2.86 -4.10 -13.32
N VAL A 381 -3.54 -4.16 -14.46
CA VAL A 381 -2.93 -4.55 -15.74
C VAL A 381 -1.79 -3.59 -16.11
N ALA A 382 -1.98 -2.27 -15.95
CA ALA A 382 -0.91 -1.29 -16.19
C ALA A 382 0.34 -1.58 -15.32
N SER A 383 0.16 -1.91 -14.05
CA SER A 383 1.27 -2.27 -13.16
C SER A 383 1.98 -3.56 -13.61
N ARG A 384 1.23 -4.60 -14.04
CA ARG A 384 1.82 -5.86 -14.54
C ARG A 384 2.58 -5.67 -15.85
N LEU A 385 2.08 -4.83 -16.74
CA LEU A 385 2.77 -4.53 -18.00
C LEU A 385 4.10 -3.80 -17.75
N ILE A 386 4.19 -2.94 -16.72
CA ILE A 386 5.46 -2.34 -16.31
C ILE A 386 6.44 -3.40 -15.80
N GLU A 387 5.99 -4.38 -15.02
CA GLU A 387 6.85 -5.47 -14.54
C GLU A 387 7.52 -6.23 -15.72
N THR A 388 6.82 -6.33 -16.86
CA THR A 388 7.31 -7.05 -18.04
C THR A 388 8.08 -6.16 -19.00
N TYR A 389 7.58 -4.96 -19.31
CA TYR A 389 8.17 -4.09 -20.37
C TYR A 389 8.99 -2.93 -19.80
N TYR A 390 8.88 -2.64 -18.53
CA TYR A 390 9.58 -1.61 -17.75
C TYR A 390 9.62 -0.23 -18.43
N ARG A 391 8.45 0.29 -18.75
CA ARG A 391 8.26 1.60 -19.40
C ARG A 391 6.92 2.23 -18.98
N PRO A 392 6.78 3.57 -19.07
CA PRO A 392 5.50 4.24 -18.78
C PRO A 392 4.34 3.61 -19.56
N THR A 393 3.27 3.26 -18.86
CA THR A 393 2.18 2.44 -19.41
C THR A 393 0.82 3.04 -19.08
N VAL A 394 -0.03 3.19 -20.10
CA VAL A 394 -1.43 3.62 -20.00
C VAL A 394 -2.33 2.50 -20.52
N VAL A 395 -3.29 2.07 -19.69
CA VAL A 395 -4.29 1.08 -20.07
C VAL A 395 -5.66 1.74 -20.05
N LEU A 396 -6.37 1.69 -21.18
CA LEU A 396 -7.62 2.38 -21.45
C LEU A 396 -8.76 1.39 -21.67
N THR A 397 -9.96 1.77 -21.22
CA THR A 397 -11.19 1.02 -21.47
C THR A 397 -12.39 1.96 -21.60
N MET A 398 -13.56 1.43 -22.01
CA MET A 398 -14.81 2.18 -22.07
C MET A 398 -15.57 2.08 -20.74
N SER A 399 -16.08 3.22 -20.24
CA SER A 399 -16.98 3.27 -19.10
C SER A 399 -17.91 4.49 -19.22
N ASN A 400 -19.22 4.24 -19.09
CA ASN A 400 -20.25 5.29 -19.11
C ASN A 400 -20.16 6.25 -20.33
N GLY A 401 -19.86 5.70 -21.51
CA GLY A 401 -19.77 6.50 -22.76
C GLY A 401 -18.44 7.24 -22.96
N PHE A 402 -17.52 7.19 -22.00
CA PHE A 402 -16.19 7.78 -22.08
C PHE A 402 -15.11 6.70 -22.05
N VAL A 403 -13.96 7.00 -22.62
CA VAL A 403 -12.76 6.19 -22.42
C VAL A 403 -12.10 6.63 -21.11
N THR A 404 -11.94 5.69 -20.21
CA THR A 404 -11.25 5.89 -18.93
C THR A 404 -10.02 5.02 -18.86
N GLY A 405 -9.00 5.45 -18.15
CA GLY A 405 -7.76 4.71 -18.05
C GLY A 405 -6.99 4.91 -16.76
N SER A 406 -6.02 4.06 -16.61
CA SER A 406 -5.04 4.15 -15.54
C SER A 406 -3.64 4.10 -16.13
N ALA A 407 -2.82 5.03 -15.72
CA ALA A 407 -1.43 5.15 -16.11
C ALA A 407 -0.51 4.80 -14.95
N ARG A 408 0.62 4.20 -15.24
CA ARG A 408 1.68 3.85 -14.29
C ARG A 408 3.03 4.23 -14.87
N SER A 409 3.99 4.59 -14.01
CA SER A 409 5.33 5.03 -14.40
C SER A 409 6.44 4.12 -13.89
N VAL A 410 7.60 4.25 -14.52
CA VAL A 410 8.88 3.76 -13.99
C VAL A 410 9.52 4.81 -13.07
N PRO A 411 10.39 4.42 -12.13
CA PRO A 411 11.09 5.36 -11.26
C PRO A 411 11.84 6.44 -12.03
N GLY A 412 11.67 7.70 -11.59
CA GLY A 412 12.35 8.86 -12.16
C GLY A 412 11.57 9.59 -13.26
N PHE A 413 10.60 8.96 -13.92
CA PHE A 413 9.80 9.61 -14.96
C PHE A 413 8.50 10.19 -14.41
N ASP A 414 8.26 11.48 -14.63
CA ASP A 414 7.04 12.16 -14.22
C ASP A 414 5.89 11.88 -15.19
N LEU A 415 5.07 10.91 -14.83
CA LEU A 415 3.90 10.51 -15.59
C LEU A 415 2.80 11.58 -15.61
N TYR A 416 2.66 12.34 -14.51
CA TYR A 416 1.63 13.37 -14.41
C TYR A 416 1.84 14.43 -15.47
N GLN A 417 3.07 14.92 -15.65
CA GLN A 417 3.39 15.89 -16.70
C GLN A 417 3.15 15.32 -18.10
N ALA A 418 3.44 14.02 -18.31
CA ALA A 418 3.16 13.38 -19.60
C ALA A 418 1.65 13.33 -19.91
N VAL A 419 0.79 13.07 -18.93
CA VAL A 419 -0.67 13.10 -19.08
C VAL A 419 -1.15 14.54 -19.23
N GLU A 420 -0.66 15.47 -18.42
CA GLU A 420 -1.00 16.90 -18.45
C GLU A 420 -0.69 17.56 -19.80
N SER A 421 0.38 17.14 -20.49
CA SER A 421 0.72 17.61 -21.84
C SER A 421 -0.37 17.31 -22.88
N CYS A 422 -1.32 16.43 -22.55
CA CYS A 422 -2.46 16.05 -23.36
C CYS A 422 -3.79 16.57 -22.78
N SER A 423 -3.76 17.51 -21.83
CA SER A 423 -4.93 17.96 -21.05
C SER A 423 -6.11 18.45 -21.91
N ASP A 424 -5.84 19.07 -23.05
CA ASP A 424 -6.86 19.52 -24.01
C ASP A 424 -7.67 18.38 -24.66
N LEU A 425 -7.17 17.15 -24.61
CA LEU A 425 -7.87 15.94 -25.09
C LEU A 425 -8.67 15.23 -23.98
N LEU A 426 -8.49 15.65 -22.73
CA LEU A 426 -9.03 14.98 -21.55
C LEU A 426 -10.24 15.73 -20.98
N GLU A 427 -11.28 14.98 -20.61
CA GLU A 427 -12.42 15.51 -19.83
C GLU A 427 -12.03 15.67 -18.35
N ASN A 428 -11.20 14.75 -17.85
CA ASN A 428 -10.70 14.76 -16.47
C ASN A 428 -9.41 13.93 -16.37
N PHE A 429 -8.48 14.38 -15.54
CA PHE A 429 -7.30 13.61 -15.15
C PHE A 429 -6.84 14.01 -13.75
N GLY A 430 -6.10 13.11 -13.08
CA GLY A 430 -5.53 13.36 -11.77
C GLY A 430 -4.58 12.26 -11.37
N GLY A 431 -3.71 12.57 -10.44
CA GLY A 431 -2.70 11.61 -9.97
C GLY A 431 -1.44 12.31 -9.48
N HIS A 432 -0.34 11.61 -9.58
CA HIS A 432 0.99 12.06 -9.18
C HIS A 432 2.05 11.42 -10.10
N MET A 433 3.33 11.68 -9.84
CA MET A 433 4.47 11.26 -10.64
C MET A 433 4.47 9.78 -11.08
N TYR A 434 3.93 8.86 -10.27
CA TYR A 434 4.01 7.41 -10.53
C TYR A 434 2.70 6.77 -10.99
N ALA A 435 1.57 7.43 -10.79
CA ALA A 435 0.27 6.91 -11.16
C ALA A 435 -0.72 8.03 -11.46
N ALA A 436 -1.50 7.86 -12.54
CA ALA A 436 -2.55 8.79 -12.89
C ALA A 436 -3.79 8.05 -13.39
N GLY A 437 -4.95 8.66 -13.16
CA GLY A 437 -6.22 8.31 -13.78
C GLY A 437 -6.59 9.37 -14.82
N LEU A 438 -7.26 8.96 -15.90
CA LEU A 438 -7.69 9.88 -16.96
C LEU A 438 -9.01 9.44 -17.60
N THR A 439 -9.70 10.40 -18.16
CA THR A 439 -10.96 10.20 -18.87
C THR A 439 -10.98 11.09 -20.11
N MET A 440 -11.40 10.56 -21.27
CA MET A 440 -11.46 11.29 -22.53
C MET A 440 -12.62 10.80 -23.40
N ARG A 441 -12.91 11.53 -24.45
CA ARG A 441 -13.85 11.07 -25.48
C ARG A 441 -13.20 9.98 -26.36
N PRO A 442 -14.00 9.02 -26.87
CA PRO A 442 -13.47 7.93 -27.70
C PRO A 442 -12.67 8.40 -28.93
N GLU A 443 -13.10 9.49 -29.56
CA GLU A 443 -12.43 10.08 -30.71
C GLU A 443 -11.03 10.61 -30.44
N ASN A 444 -10.71 10.90 -29.17
CA ASN A 444 -9.41 11.44 -28.76
C ASN A 444 -8.34 10.38 -28.51
N VAL A 445 -8.70 9.09 -28.44
CA VAL A 445 -7.75 8.00 -28.08
C VAL A 445 -6.54 7.94 -29.02
N GLY A 446 -6.77 8.08 -30.32
CA GLY A 446 -5.67 8.01 -31.31
C GLY A 446 -4.67 9.15 -31.15
N GLU A 447 -5.18 10.38 -31.00
CA GLU A 447 -4.32 11.57 -30.86
C GLU A 447 -3.65 11.60 -29.48
N PHE A 448 -4.34 11.21 -28.41
CA PHE A 448 -3.73 11.01 -27.08
C PHE A 448 -2.57 10.03 -27.14
N THR A 449 -2.78 8.86 -27.77
CA THR A 449 -1.73 7.83 -27.91
C THR A 449 -0.51 8.37 -28.63
N ARG A 450 -0.71 9.07 -29.74
CA ARG A 450 0.38 9.66 -30.53
C ARG A 450 1.17 10.69 -29.72
N ARG A 451 0.48 11.62 -29.05
CA ARG A 451 1.10 12.71 -28.27
C ARG A 451 1.79 12.19 -27.02
N PHE A 452 1.15 11.29 -26.28
CA PHE A 452 1.76 10.66 -25.10
C PHE A 452 3.05 9.91 -25.44
N ASN A 453 3.04 9.09 -26.51
CA ASN A 453 4.24 8.37 -26.97
C ASN A 453 5.36 9.34 -27.40
N ALA A 454 5.03 10.42 -28.12
CA ALA A 454 6.00 11.45 -28.51
C ALA A 454 6.62 12.14 -27.28
N TYR A 455 5.79 12.53 -26.31
CA TYR A 455 6.27 13.15 -25.08
C TYR A 455 7.23 12.24 -24.32
N VAL A 456 6.88 10.95 -24.16
CA VAL A 456 7.77 9.98 -23.49
C VAL A 456 9.06 9.79 -24.26
N GLU A 457 9.00 9.66 -25.60
CA GLU A 457 10.20 9.51 -26.45
C GLU A 457 11.20 10.65 -26.28
N GLU A 458 10.69 11.90 -26.17
CA GLU A 458 11.49 13.12 -26.05
C GLU A 458 12.05 13.34 -24.63
N ASN A 459 11.31 12.91 -23.58
CA ASN A 459 11.61 13.33 -22.20
C ASN A 459 12.12 12.21 -21.29
N ILE A 460 12.07 10.92 -21.71
CA ILE A 460 12.54 9.84 -20.87
C ILE A 460 14.05 9.61 -21.03
N ASP A 461 14.79 9.64 -19.92
CA ASP A 461 16.18 9.18 -19.92
C ASP A 461 16.20 7.66 -20.16
N PRO A 462 16.95 7.17 -21.15
CA PRO A 462 17.10 5.72 -21.40
C PRO A 462 17.53 4.90 -20.17
N GLN A 463 18.21 5.52 -19.20
CA GLN A 463 18.58 4.86 -17.95
C GLN A 463 17.36 4.53 -17.07
N MET A 464 16.26 5.27 -17.19
CA MET A 464 15.01 5.01 -16.49
C MET A 464 14.27 3.78 -17.02
N LEU A 465 14.62 3.32 -18.23
CA LEU A 465 14.08 2.10 -18.84
C LEU A 465 14.82 0.82 -18.43
N VAL A 466 15.85 0.94 -17.59
CA VAL A 466 16.61 -0.18 -17.03
C VAL A 466 16.26 -0.32 -15.55
N PRO A 467 15.66 -1.45 -15.11
CA PRO A 467 15.34 -1.65 -13.71
C PRO A 467 16.59 -1.57 -12.84
N GLN A 468 16.47 -0.92 -11.69
CA GLN A 468 17.56 -0.76 -10.73
C GLN A 468 17.30 -1.58 -9.47
N VAL A 469 18.36 -2.17 -8.92
CA VAL A 469 18.37 -2.74 -7.58
C VAL A 469 19.29 -1.91 -6.70
N ASP A 470 18.71 -1.23 -5.73
CA ASP A 470 19.47 -0.48 -4.74
C ASP A 470 20.01 -1.43 -3.67
N ILE A 471 21.33 -1.45 -3.50
CA ILE A 471 22.04 -2.29 -2.54
C ILE A 471 22.44 -1.41 -1.36
N ASP A 472 21.98 -1.76 -0.16
CA ASP A 472 22.28 -1.00 1.04
C ASP A 472 23.71 -1.24 1.53
N SER A 473 24.23 -2.46 1.41
CA SER A 473 25.62 -2.80 1.78
C SER A 473 26.05 -4.13 1.18
N GLU A 474 27.37 -4.30 0.99
CA GLU A 474 27.95 -5.62 0.80
C GLU A 474 28.00 -6.39 2.15
N LEU A 475 27.87 -7.72 2.08
CA LEU A 475 27.84 -8.58 3.27
C LEU A 475 28.47 -9.94 2.95
N LEU A 476 29.30 -10.44 3.86
CA LEU A 476 29.79 -11.81 3.77
C LEU A 476 28.78 -12.78 4.40
N PHE A 477 28.64 -13.98 3.86
CA PHE A 477 27.75 -14.99 4.46
C PHE A 477 28.12 -15.34 5.90
N SER A 478 29.41 -15.26 6.25
CA SER A 478 29.89 -15.46 7.63
C SER A 478 29.37 -14.42 8.63
N ASP A 479 28.98 -13.24 8.14
CA ASP A 479 28.52 -12.16 8.99
C ASP A 479 27.03 -12.26 9.29
N ILE A 480 26.30 -13.14 8.58
CA ILE A 480 24.88 -13.44 8.82
C ILE A 480 24.72 -14.36 10.05
N THR A 481 25.25 -13.92 11.17
CA THR A 481 25.21 -14.66 12.45
C THR A 481 23.80 -14.61 13.09
N PRO A 482 23.49 -15.49 14.07
CA PRO A 482 22.25 -15.36 14.84
C PRO A 482 22.10 -13.98 15.51
N ALA A 483 23.19 -13.39 16.01
CA ALA A 483 23.17 -12.04 16.60
C ALA A 483 22.83 -10.97 15.55
N PHE A 484 23.47 -11.02 14.38
CA PHE A 484 23.16 -10.12 13.27
C PHE A 484 21.68 -10.18 12.88
N ARG A 485 21.12 -11.39 12.74
CA ARG A 485 19.70 -11.58 12.38
C ARG A 485 18.75 -11.04 13.46
N LYS A 486 19.06 -11.28 14.73
CA LYS A 486 18.30 -10.76 15.86
C LYS A 486 18.24 -9.22 15.82
N ASP A 487 19.38 -8.58 15.57
CA ASP A 487 19.43 -7.11 15.48
C ASP A 487 18.78 -6.59 14.21
N LEU A 488 18.91 -7.28 13.06
CA LEU A 488 18.21 -6.96 11.83
C LEU A 488 16.67 -7.01 12.01
N ASN A 489 16.17 -7.98 12.75
CA ASN A 489 14.74 -8.09 13.04
C ASN A 489 14.19 -6.91 13.86
N ARG A 490 15.03 -6.19 14.60
CA ARG A 490 14.62 -4.95 15.32
C ARG A 490 14.30 -3.78 14.39
N PHE A 491 14.73 -3.85 13.12
CA PHE A 491 14.37 -2.85 12.11
C PHE A 491 12.92 -2.96 11.64
N GLN A 492 12.27 -4.10 11.88
CA GLN A 492 10.86 -4.29 11.52
C GLN A 492 9.93 -3.33 12.32
N PRO A 493 8.73 -3.02 11.76
CA PRO A 493 8.20 -3.47 10.48
C PRO A 493 8.86 -2.78 9.27
N PHE A 494 9.06 -3.52 8.18
CA PHE A 494 9.56 -2.99 6.92
C PHE A 494 8.43 -2.52 6.01
N GLY A 495 8.67 -1.48 5.23
CA GLY A 495 7.76 -0.89 4.25
C GLY A 495 8.35 0.38 3.64
N PRO A 496 7.56 1.23 2.95
CA PRO A 496 8.05 2.49 2.41
C PRO A 496 8.73 3.34 3.50
N GLY A 497 9.79 4.06 3.16
CA GLY A 497 10.59 4.84 4.14
C GLY A 497 11.47 4.01 5.09
N ASN A 498 11.15 2.73 5.29
CA ASN A 498 11.95 1.76 6.04
C ASN A 498 11.97 0.41 5.31
N THR A 499 12.52 0.39 4.11
CA THR A 499 12.56 -0.81 3.26
C THR A 499 13.44 -1.91 3.88
N ALA A 500 13.05 -3.19 3.66
CA ALA A 500 13.90 -4.32 4.03
C ALA A 500 15.25 -4.22 3.31
N PRO A 501 16.39 -4.27 4.04
CA PRO A 501 17.70 -4.05 3.44
C PRO A 501 18.02 -5.06 2.36
N VAL A 502 18.64 -4.61 1.28
CA VAL A 502 19.20 -5.44 0.21
C VAL A 502 20.71 -5.50 0.37
N PHE A 503 21.23 -6.68 0.53
CA PHE A 503 22.66 -6.95 0.63
C PHE A 503 23.19 -7.55 -0.67
N ALA A 504 24.47 -7.37 -0.95
CA ALA A 504 25.17 -8.06 -2.04
C ALA A 504 26.29 -8.94 -1.49
N THR A 505 26.46 -10.11 -2.10
CA THR A 505 27.62 -10.99 -1.87
C THR A 505 28.17 -11.46 -3.19
N CYS A 506 29.46 -11.22 -3.42
CA CYS A 506 30.15 -11.58 -4.65
C CYS A 506 30.80 -12.98 -4.55
N GLY A 507 30.92 -13.65 -5.69
CA GLY A 507 31.70 -14.87 -5.86
C GLY A 507 31.14 -16.08 -5.11
N VAL A 508 29.82 -16.17 -4.94
CA VAL A 508 29.17 -17.34 -4.35
C VAL A 508 28.91 -18.41 -5.41
N SER A 509 28.79 -19.66 -4.99
CA SER A 509 28.42 -20.77 -5.87
C SER A 509 27.33 -21.63 -5.25
N ASN A 510 26.53 -22.27 -6.10
CA ASN A 510 25.58 -23.25 -5.62
C ASN A 510 26.31 -24.51 -5.11
N HIS A 511 25.93 -24.98 -3.95
CA HIS A 511 26.47 -26.19 -3.34
C HIS A 511 25.32 -27.11 -2.91
N GLY A 512 24.88 -27.92 -3.82
CA GLY A 512 23.74 -28.82 -3.68
C GLY A 512 22.84 -28.79 -4.92
N ASP A 513 21.60 -29.20 -4.73
CA ASP A 513 20.63 -29.24 -5.83
C ASP A 513 19.97 -27.90 -6.04
N ALA A 514 20.35 -27.21 -7.10
CA ALA A 514 19.50 -26.14 -7.64
C ALA A 514 18.23 -26.76 -8.22
N LYS A 515 17.05 -26.21 -7.88
CA LYS A 515 15.75 -26.74 -8.34
C LYS A 515 14.83 -25.61 -8.77
N LEU A 516 14.17 -25.83 -9.88
CA LEU A 516 13.00 -25.04 -10.25
C LEU A 516 11.82 -25.50 -9.38
N VAL A 517 11.09 -24.54 -8.79
CA VAL A 517 9.94 -24.76 -7.91
C VAL A 517 8.80 -23.82 -8.29
N GLY A 518 7.60 -24.09 -7.78
CA GLY A 518 6.36 -23.41 -8.20
C GLY A 518 5.56 -24.30 -9.14
N MET A 519 4.29 -23.97 -9.39
CA MET A 519 3.40 -24.79 -10.24
C MET A 519 3.86 -24.82 -11.71
N GLU A 520 4.46 -23.73 -12.18
CA GLU A 520 4.97 -23.56 -13.55
C GLU A 520 6.51 -23.58 -13.59
N CYS A 521 7.17 -24.07 -12.53
CA CYS A 521 8.64 -24.06 -12.41
C CYS A 521 9.26 -22.65 -12.54
N GLU A 522 8.54 -21.63 -12.13
CA GLU A 522 8.87 -20.21 -12.33
C GLU A 522 9.85 -19.65 -11.29
N HIS A 523 10.16 -20.40 -10.23
CA HIS A 523 11.06 -19.96 -9.15
C HIS A 523 12.30 -20.84 -9.09
N LEU A 524 13.43 -20.28 -8.68
CA LEU A 524 14.69 -21.00 -8.53
C LEU A 524 15.08 -21.09 -7.06
N ARG A 525 15.12 -22.30 -6.51
CA ARG A 525 15.65 -22.62 -5.19
C ARG A 525 17.09 -23.11 -5.31
N MET A 526 17.97 -22.65 -4.42
CA MET A 526 19.38 -22.97 -4.43
C MET A 526 19.97 -22.95 -3.02
N ASP A 527 21.11 -23.63 -2.84
CA ASP A 527 21.92 -23.60 -1.64
C ASP A 527 23.23 -22.90 -1.94
N LEU A 528 23.39 -21.67 -1.48
CA LEU A 528 24.55 -20.84 -1.79
C LEU A 528 25.65 -20.98 -0.76
N MET A 529 26.90 -21.01 -1.21
CA MET A 529 28.09 -21.04 -0.39
C MET A 529 29.12 -20.05 -0.92
N GLN A 530 29.75 -19.31 -0.02
CA GLN A 530 30.83 -18.38 -0.37
C GLN A 530 32.17 -19.10 -0.38
N ARG A 531 32.95 -18.97 -1.49
CA ARG A 531 34.22 -19.67 -1.69
C ARG A 531 35.28 -19.41 -0.61
N GLN A 532 35.28 -18.20 -0.04
CA GLN A 532 36.25 -17.79 0.99
C GLN A 532 36.02 -18.46 2.35
N LYS A 533 34.78 -18.93 2.61
CA LYS A 533 34.37 -19.62 3.85
C LYS A 533 33.42 -20.76 3.49
N PRO A 534 33.92 -21.89 3.01
CA PRO A 534 33.13 -22.98 2.44
C PRO A 534 32.14 -23.63 3.42
N ASN A 535 32.31 -23.41 4.72
CA ASN A 535 31.41 -23.97 5.74
C ASN A 535 30.13 -23.15 5.95
N THR A 536 29.97 -21.99 5.32
CA THR A 536 28.78 -21.17 5.45
C THR A 536 27.86 -21.38 4.26
N LYS A 537 26.85 -22.24 4.48
CA LYS A 537 25.82 -22.57 3.49
C LYS A 537 24.51 -21.91 3.90
N ILE A 538 23.86 -21.21 2.96
CA ILE A 538 22.59 -20.54 3.19
C ILE A 538 21.62 -20.88 2.06
N GLN A 539 20.41 -21.30 2.42
CA GLN A 539 19.34 -21.54 1.45
C GLN A 539 18.86 -20.21 0.84
N ALA A 540 18.62 -20.22 -0.46
CA ALA A 540 18.15 -19.05 -1.21
C ALA A 540 17.00 -19.42 -2.15
N ILE A 541 16.13 -18.44 -2.40
CA ILE A 541 15.05 -18.53 -3.38
C ILE A 541 15.02 -17.27 -4.24
N ALA A 542 14.97 -17.45 -5.55
CA ALA A 542 14.80 -16.40 -6.55
C ALA A 542 13.43 -16.58 -7.21
N PHE A 543 12.49 -15.68 -6.87
CA PHE A 543 11.15 -15.70 -7.43
C PHE A 543 11.18 -15.19 -8.87
N GLN A 544 10.47 -15.89 -9.78
CA GLN A 544 10.32 -15.56 -11.21
C GLN A 544 11.66 -15.36 -11.95
N GLN A 545 12.69 -16.14 -11.56
CA GLN A 545 14.03 -16.08 -12.16
C GLN A 545 14.51 -17.46 -12.63
N PRO A 546 13.72 -18.25 -13.39
CA PRO A 546 14.11 -19.60 -13.83
C PRO A 546 15.26 -19.56 -14.85
N THR A 547 15.45 -18.44 -15.53
CA THR A 547 16.48 -18.25 -16.57
C THR A 547 17.91 -18.41 -16.06
N HIS A 548 18.15 -18.21 -14.76
CA HIS A 548 19.47 -18.43 -14.15
C HIS A 548 19.77 -19.89 -13.78
N TYR A 549 18.81 -20.81 -13.96
CA TYR A 549 18.89 -22.18 -13.47
C TYR A 549 20.12 -22.93 -13.97
N GLU A 550 20.37 -22.94 -15.29
CA GLU A 550 21.49 -23.69 -15.88
C GLU A 550 22.85 -23.16 -15.41
N TRP A 551 22.97 -21.83 -15.27
CA TRP A 551 24.20 -21.24 -14.75
C TRP A 551 24.43 -21.61 -13.29
N VAL A 552 23.42 -21.47 -12.46
CA VAL A 552 23.48 -21.80 -11.03
C VAL A 552 23.76 -23.28 -10.82
N ARG A 553 23.06 -24.15 -11.55
CA ARG A 553 23.25 -25.61 -11.50
C ARG A 553 24.67 -26.05 -11.86
N SER A 554 25.31 -25.34 -12.78
CA SER A 554 26.70 -25.65 -13.17
C SER A 554 27.74 -25.42 -12.06
N GLY A 555 27.37 -24.82 -10.93
CA GLY A 555 28.28 -24.47 -9.83
C GLY A 555 29.25 -23.32 -10.15
N ARG A 556 29.06 -22.64 -11.28
CA ARG A 556 29.87 -21.47 -11.64
C ARG A 556 29.65 -20.33 -10.65
N PRO A 557 30.68 -19.47 -10.44
CA PRO A 557 30.53 -18.35 -9.53
C PRO A 557 29.46 -17.36 -10.03
N ILE A 558 28.69 -16.83 -9.08
CA ILE A 558 27.69 -15.80 -9.27
C ILE A 558 27.85 -14.73 -8.21
N ASP A 559 27.46 -13.51 -8.55
CA ASP A 559 27.18 -12.44 -7.60
C ASP A 559 25.67 -12.40 -7.36
N VAL A 560 25.26 -12.21 -6.11
CA VAL A 560 23.84 -12.19 -5.74
C VAL A 560 23.52 -10.96 -4.91
N CYS A 561 22.35 -10.34 -5.16
CA CYS A 561 21.77 -9.37 -4.25
C CYS A 561 20.46 -9.93 -3.67
N TYR A 562 20.25 -9.70 -2.38
CA TYR A 562 19.22 -10.41 -1.63
C TYR A 562 18.76 -9.67 -0.39
N GLN A 563 17.58 -10.07 0.10
CA GLN A 563 17.10 -9.78 1.45
C GLN A 563 17.24 -11.02 2.33
N ILE A 564 17.52 -10.83 3.61
CA ILE A 564 17.57 -11.89 4.60
C ILE A 564 16.18 -12.02 5.21
N VAL A 565 15.56 -13.20 5.10
CA VAL A 565 14.22 -13.47 5.60
C VAL A 565 14.21 -14.73 6.48
N GLU A 566 13.21 -14.84 7.33
CA GLU A 566 12.90 -16.06 8.06
C GLU A 566 11.90 -16.90 7.27
N ASN A 567 12.22 -18.15 7.03
CA ASN A 567 11.33 -19.12 6.42
C ASN A 567 10.72 -20.00 7.52
N HIS A 568 9.42 -19.85 7.73
CA HIS A 568 8.63 -20.62 8.68
C HIS A 568 7.99 -21.80 7.96
N TYR A 569 8.56 -23.00 8.14
CA TYR A 569 8.04 -24.21 7.49
C TYR A 569 7.92 -25.35 8.50
N ARG A 570 6.69 -25.87 8.69
CA ARG A 570 6.36 -26.99 9.58
C ARG A 570 6.91 -26.81 11.02
N GLY A 571 6.77 -25.61 11.56
CA GLY A 571 7.23 -25.28 12.92
C GLY A 571 8.74 -25.05 13.05
N THR A 572 9.49 -25.14 11.96
CA THR A 572 10.93 -24.84 11.94
C THR A 572 11.15 -23.46 11.31
N VAL A 573 11.95 -22.62 11.98
CA VAL A 573 12.35 -21.31 11.47
C VAL A 573 13.78 -21.40 10.95
N THR A 574 13.96 -21.13 9.66
CA THR A 574 15.27 -21.15 9.01
C THR A 574 15.57 -19.81 8.34
N THR A 575 16.87 -19.47 8.28
CA THR A 575 17.30 -18.30 7.51
C THR A 575 17.29 -18.62 6.03
N GLN A 576 16.68 -17.76 5.23
CA GLN A 576 16.64 -17.88 3.79
C GLN A 576 17.01 -16.54 3.14
N LEU A 577 17.71 -16.59 2.01
CA LEU A 577 17.98 -15.42 1.18
C LEU A 577 16.89 -15.32 0.11
N ARG A 578 16.13 -14.20 0.13
CA ARG A 578 15.21 -13.85 -0.96
C ARG A 578 15.99 -13.07 -2.01
N ILE A 579 16.37 -13.74 -3.07
CA ILE A 579 17.18 -13.17 -4.15
C ILE A 579 16.40 -12.12 -4.93
N LYS A 580 16.99 -10.95 -5.10
CA LYS A 580 16.46 -9.87 -5.94
C LYS A 580 17.00 -9.95 -7.36
N ASP A 581 18.28 -10.35 -7.51
CA ASP A 581 18.90 -10.54 -8.80
C ASP A 581 20.17 -11.39 -8.71
N ILE A 582 20.56 -12.00 -9.82
CA ILE A 582 21.73 -12.86 -9.97
C ILE A 582 22.55 -12.37 -11.16
N LYS A 583 23.84 -12.16 -10.97
CA LYS A 583 24.78 -11.87 -12.06
C LYS A 583 25.83 -12.97 -12.19
N PRO A 584 26.02 -13.54 -13.38
CA PRO A 584 27.15 -14.42 -13.65
C PRO A 584 28.48 -13.67 -13.47
N VAL A 585 29.44 -14.29 -12.81
CA VAL A 585 30.81 -13.77 -12.77
C VAL A 585 31.51 -14.20 -14.06
N LEU A 586 31.53 -13.28 -15.04
CA LEU A 586 32.28 -13.45 -16.26
C LEU A 586 33.73 -13.06 -15.95
N ASN A 587 34.62 -14.05 -15.80
CA ASN A 587 36.07 -13.96 -15.60
C ASN A 587 36.58 -12.60 -15.07
N ARG A 588 36.83 -12.53 -13.74
CA ARG A 588 37.74 -11.51 -13.19
C ARG A 588 39.17 -12.00 -13.29
#